data_d14b6b302f8de98df28f4f942af48311
#
_entry.id   d14b6b302f8de98df28f4f942af48311
#
_cell.length_a   1.000
_cell.length_b   1.000
_cell.length_c   1.000
_cell.angle_alpha   90.00
_cell.angle_beta   90.00
_cell.angle_gamma   90.00
#
_symmetry.space_group_name_H-M   'P 1'
#
loop_
_entity.id
_entity.type
_entity.pdbx_description
1 polymer ?
#
loop_
_entity_poly.entity_id
_entity_poly.type
_entity_poly.pdbx_seq_one_letter_code
_entity_poly.pdbx_strand_id
1 'polypeptide(L)'
;MKILLVAIGGGLGGVLRYLVPCWIGAAKGFPWATLTVNVVGSLLIGLLSGLLARHGGSSAESIRAFAVVGFCGGFTTFSTFSNETFRLIESSQWLSAVAYVSLSILAGLAAVFLGYAISRGVGA
;
A
#
# COMPACT_ATOMS: atom_id res chain seq x y z
N MET A 1 -21.87 -8.43 7.40
CA MET A 1 -21.50 -8.45 5.98
C MET A 1 -20.20 -7.68 5.68
N LYS A 2 -20.10 -6.41 6.11
CA LYS A 2 -18.87 -5.61 5.89
C LYS A 2 -17.62 -6.22 6.54
N ILE A 3 -17.73 -6.78 7.74
CA ILE A 3 -16.63 -7.46 8.45
C ILE A 3 -16.08 -8.63 7.61
N LEU A 4 -16.95 -9.40 6.99
CA LEU A 4 -16.55 -10.51 6.12
C LEU A 4 -15.80 -10.01 4.87
N LEU A 5 -16.28 -8.90 4.27
CA LEU A 5 -15.61 -8.28 3.14
C LEU A 5 -14.20 -7.77 3.52
N VAL A 6 -14.07 -7.16 4.70
CA VAL A 6 -12.76 -6.73 5.23
C VAL A 6 -11.86 -7.94 5.47
N ALA A 7 -12.39 -9.01 6.04
CA ALA A 7 -11.62 -10.23 6.32
C ALA A 7 -11.10 -10.89 5.03
N ILE A 8 -11.95 -11.03 4.03
CA ILE A 8 -11.57 -11.63 2.73
C ILE A 8 -10.57 -10.72 2.01
N GLY A 9 -10.86 -9.43 1.91
CA GLY A 9 -9.96 -8.46 1.29
C GLY A 9 -8.60 -8.42 2.01
N GLY A 10 -8.62 -8.35 3.33
CA GLY A 10 -7.41 -8.34 4.15
C GLY A 10 -6.57 -9.62 4.00
N GLY A 11 -7.22 -10.77 3.96
CA GLY A 11 -6.57 -12.05 3.70
C GLY A 11 -5.89 -12.08 2.33
N LEU A 12 -6.60 -11.67 1.28
CA LEU A 12 -6.03 -11.58 -0.07
C LEU A 12 -4.87 -10.59 -0.15
N GLY A 13 -5.04 -9.41 0.43
CA GLY A 13 -3.98 -8.39 0.47
C GLY A 13 -2.74 -8.88 1.22
N GLY A 14 -2.94 -9.51 2.37
CA GLY A 14 -1.85 -10.06 3.20
C GLY A 14 -1.09 -11.18 2.50
N VAL A 15 -1.79 -12.09 1.83
CA VAL A 15 -1.17 -13.16 1.03
C VAL A 15 -0.36 -12.56 -0.11
N LEU A 16 -0.92 -11.60 -0.84
CA LEU A 16 -0.21 -10.96 -1.95
C LEU A 16 1.04 -10.23 -1.47
N ARG A 17 0.95 -9.53 -0.34
CA ARG A 17 2.11 -8.89 0.30
C ARG A 17 3.21 -9.90 0.64
N TYR A 18 2.84 -11.08 1.11
CA TYR A 18 3.78 -12.16 1.40
C TYR A 18 4.50 -12.65 0.13
N LEU A 19 3.78 -12.71 -0.99
CA LEU A 19 4.32 -13.22 -2.25
C LEU A 19 5.25 -12.23 -2.98
N VAL A 20 5.07 -10.92 -2.80
CA VAL A 20 5.88 -9.92 -3.51
C VAL A 20 7.38 -10.09 -3.28
N PRO A 21 7.89 -10.31 -2.06
CA PRO A 21 9.31 -10.60 -1.87
C PRO A 21 9.81 -11.84 -2.61
N CYS A 22 8.92 -12.84 -2.80
CA CYS A 22 9.25 -14.04 -3.57
C CYS A 22 9.47 -13.75 -5.05
N TRP A 23 8.79 -12.73 -5.58
CA TRP A 23 8.88 -12.34 -6.99
C TRP A 23 9.99 -11.33 -7.27
N ILE A 24 10.15 -10.33 -6.38
CA ILE A 24 11.16 -9.29 -6.52
C ILE A 24 12.54 -9.79 -6.08
N GLY A 25 12.56 -10.78 -5.19
CA GLY A 25 13.75 -11.26 -4.53
C GLY A 25 14.09 -10.47 -3.27
N ALA A 26 14.72 -11.13 -2.32
CA ALA A 26 15.26 -10.48 -1.13
C ALA A 26 16.57 -9.78 -1.50
N ALA A 27 16.49 -8.50 -1.83
CA ALA A 27 17.69 -7.70 -1.97
C ALA A 27 18.39 -7.60 -0.62
N LYS A 28 19.62 -8.04 -0.55
CA LYS A 28 20.46 -7.82 0.63
C LYS A 28 20.69 -6.31 0.75
N GLY A 29 20.18 -5.72 1.82
CA GLY A 29 20.32 -4.30 2.12
C GLY A 29 19.05 -3.52 2.02
N PHE A 30 18.73 -2.91 0.88
CA PHE A 30 17.58 -2.02 0.75
C PHE A 30 16.27 -2.82 0.57
N PRO A 31 15.20 -2.50 1.35
CA PRO A 31 13.94 -3.26 1.34
C PRO A 31 13.01 -2.89 0.18
N TRP A 32 13.39 -3.22 -1.04
CA TRP A 32 12.65 -2.90 -2.26
C TRP A 32 11.24 -3.50 -2.29
N ALA A 33 11.07 -4.70 -1.75
CA ALA A 33 9.77 -5.38 -1.75
C ALA A 33 8.72 -4.62 -0.95
N THR A 34 9.04 -4.19 0.26
CA THR A 34 8.13 -3.40 1.11
C THR A 34 7.86 -2.03 0.50
N LEU A 35 8.89 -1.38 -0.06
CA LEU A 35 8.72 -0.12 -0.77
C LEU A 35 7.72 -0.28 -1.93
N THR A 36 7.90 -1.30 -2.76
CA THR A 36 7.01 -1.59 -3.89
C THR A 36 5.58 -1.85 -3.42
N VAL A 37 5.39 -2.68 -2.41
CA VAL A 37 4.08 -2.98 -1.82
C VAL A 37 3.38 -1.71 -1.36
N ASN A 38 4.07 -0.87 -0.61
CA ASN A 38 3.48 0.35 -0.06
C ASN A 38 3.19 1.39 -1.14
N VAL A 39 4.04 1.54 -2.14
CA VAL A 39 3.82 2.46 -3.27
C VAL A 39 2.66 1.99 -4.15
N VAL A 40 2.63 0.71 -4.52
CA VAL A 40 1.53 0.13 -5.31
C VAL A 40 0.21 0.21 -4.55
N GLY A 41 0.21 -0.12 -3.27
CA GLY A 41 -0.98 0.00 -2.41
C GLY A 41 -1.45 1.44 -2.27
N SER A 42 -0.54 2.40 -2.18
CA SER A 42 -0.86 3.84 -2.14
C SER A 42 -1.49 4.30 -3.46
N LEU A 43 -0.98 3.84 -4.59
CA LEU A 43 -1.58 4.12 -5.90
C LEU A 43 -3.00 3.58 -5.98
N LEU A 44 -3.22 2.34 -5.54
CA LEU A 44 -4.55 1.71 -5.52
C LEU A 44 -5.52 2.46 -4.59
N ILE A 45 -5.07 2.89 -3.42
CA ILE A 45 -5.89 3.70 -2.50
C ILE A 45 -6.29 5.01 -3.17
N GLY A 46 -5.36 5.68 -3.83
CA GLY A 46 -5.65 6.90 -4.58
C GLY A 46 -6.71 6.70 -5.66
N LEU A 47 -6.53 5.66 -6.49
CA LEU A 47 -7.49 5.28 -7.53
C LEU A 47 -8.89 5.00 -6.96
N LEU A 48 -8.96 4.15 -5.94
CA LEU A 48 -10.23 3.77 -5.29
C LEU A 48 -10.89 4.98 -4.62
N SER A 49 -10.12 5.83 -3.96
CA SER A 49 -10.65 7.03 -3.31
C SER A 49 -11.28 7.99 -4.31
N GLY A 50 -10.65 8.20 -5.46
CA GLY A 50 -11.20 9.05 -6.52
C GLY A 50 -12.44 8.45 -7.18
N LEU A 51 -12.46 7.13 -7.40
CA LEU A 51 -13.65 6.45 -7.94
C LEU A 51 -14.82 6.50 -6.95
N LEU A 52 -14.57 6.19 -5.69
CA LEU A 52 -15.60 6.14 -4.65
C LEU A 52 -16.12 7.53 -4.24
N ALA A 53 -15.35 8.59 -4.49
CA ALA A 53 -15.81 9.95 -4.23
C ALA A 53 -17.02 10.36 -5.10
N ARG A 54 -17.23 9.65 -6.21
CA ARG A 54 -18.35 9.91 -7.14
C ARG A 54 -19.57 9.04 -6.88
N HIS A 55 -19.44 8.01 -6.07
CA HIS A 55 -20.45 7.02 -5.83
C HIS A 55 -20.78 6.95 -4.35
N GLY A 56 -22.05 7.05 -4.02
CA GLY A 56 -22.57 6.84 -2.68
C GLY A 56 -23.37 5.55 -2.58
N GLY A 57 -23.86 5.29 -1.38
CA GLY A 57 -24.76 4.16 -1.10
C GLY A 57 -24.04 2.89 -0.66
N SER A 58 -24.83 1.83 -0.46
CA SER A 58 -24.37 0.56 0.11
C SER A 58 -23.31 -0.15 -0.74
N SER A 59 -23.38 -0.02 -2.06
CA SER A 59 -22.41 -0.61 -2.99
C SER A 59 -21.02 0.03 -2.82
N ALA A 60 -20.96 1.37 -2.73
CA ALA A 60 -19.71 2.07 -2.49
C ALA A 60 -19.10 1.72 -1.13
N GLU A 61 -19.92 1.57 -0.09
CA GLU A 61 -19.47 1.14 1.22
C GLU A 61 -18.91 -0.29 1.22
N SER A 62 -19.53 -1.20 0.46
CA SER A 62 -19.04 -2.57 0.33
C SER A 62 -17.71 -2.63 -0.41
N ILE A 63 -17.56 -1.85 -1.48
CA ILE A 63 -16.28 -1.72 -2.20
C ILE A 63 -15.21 -1.13 -1.29
N ARG A 64 -15.55 -0.10 -0.52
CA ARG A 64 -14.61 0.48 0.46
C ARG A 64 -14.16 -0.54 1.50
N ALA A 65 -15.09 -1.31 2.06
CA ALA A 65 -14.79 -2.34 3.06
C ALA A 65 -13.86 -3.42 2.49
N PHE A 66 -14.16 -3.94 1.31
CA PHE A 66 -13.35 -5.00 0.68
C PHE A 66 -12.02 -4.48 0.15
N ALA A 67 -12.05 -3.45 -0.70
CA ALA A 67 -10.88 -3.03 -1.48
C ALA A 67 -9.96 -2.07 -0.71
N VAL A 68 -10.53 -1.09 0.00
CA VAL A 68 -9.71 -0.09 0.69
C VAL A 68 -9.28 -0.61 2.06
N VAL A 69 -10.25 -0.89 2.93
CA VAL A 69 -9.95 -1.32 4.32
C VAL A 69 -9.36 -2.72 4.33
N GLY A 70 -9.95 -3.65 3.60
CA GLY A 70 -9.49 -5.03 3.54
C GLY A 70 -8.24 -5.19 2.69
N PHE A 71 -8.37 -5.14 1.37
CA PHE A 71 -7.28 -5.49 0.45
C PHE A 71 -6.08 -4.54 0.60
N CYS A 72 -6.26 -3.24 0.43
CA CYS A 72 -5.15 -2.29 0.56
C CYS A 72 -4.58 -2.27 1.97
N GLY A 73 -5.44 -2.35 2.99
CA GLY A 73 -5.00 -2.42 4.40
C GLY A 73 -4.18 -3.67 4.71
N GLY A 74 -4.54 -4.83 4.16
CA GLY A 74 -3.78 -6.06 4.29
C GLY A 74 -2.52 -6.11 3.42
N PHE A 75 -2.56 -5.49 2.25
CA PHE A 75 -1.46 -5.44 1.30
C PHE A 75 -0.34 -4.51 1.75
N THR A 76 -0.65 -3.29 2.22
CA THR A 76 0.32 -2.33 2.71
C THR A 76 0.76 -2.62 4.14
N THR A 77 1.93 -2.14 4.56
CA THR A 77 2.42 -2.40 5.91
C THR A 77 3.34 -1.31 6.44
N PHE A 78 2.91 -0.68 7.52
CA PHE A 78 3.72 0.27 8.27
C PHE A 78 4.65 -0.44 9.26
N SER A 79 4.21 -1.51 9.90
CA SER A 79 4.99 -2.23 10.90
C SER A 79 6.24 -2.89 10.31
N THR A 80 6.12 -3.51 9.14
CA THR A 80 7.28 -4.07 8.42
C THR A 80 8.25 -2.97 8.01
N PHE A 81 7.73 -1.86 7.48
CA PHE A 81 8.53 -0.67 7.15
C PHE A 81 9.32 -0.15 8.36
N SER A 82 8.66 -0.03 9.51
CA SER A 82 9.31 0.42 10.75
C SER A 82 10.40 -0.54 11.22
N ASN A 83 10.11 -1.84 11.18
CA ASN A 83 11.08 -2.87 11.58
C ASN A 83 12.28 -2.92 10.64
N GLU A 84 12.07 -2.81 9.34
CA GLU A 84 13.16 -2.79 8.36
C GLU A 84 14.04 -1.53 8.50
N THR A 85 13.41 -0.38 8.75
CA THR A 85 14.14 0.86 9.05
C THR A 85 15.00 0.71 10.30
N PHE A 86 14.44 0.13 11.36
CA PHE A 86 15.17 -0.16 12.58
C PHE A 86 16.39 -1.06 12.31
N ARG A 87 16.23 -2.12 11.52
CA ARG A 87 17.32 -3.03 11.16
C ARG A 87 18.44 -2.34 10.34
N LEU A 88 18.08 -1.44 9.46
CA LEU A 88 19.05 -0.63 8.72
C LEU A 88 19.88 0.25 9.67
N ILE A 89 19.23 0.85 10.65
CA ILE A 89 19.90 1.67 11.67
C ILE A 89 20.78 0.80 12.57
N GLU A 90 20.26 -0.33 13.02
CA GLU A 90 20.99 -1.28 13.87
C GLU A 90 22.27 -1.81 13.21
N SER A 91 22.22 -2.03 11.90
CA SER A 91 23.39 -2.44 11.11
C SER A 91 24.23 -1.29 10.60
N SER A 92 24.06 -0.09 11.14
CA SER A 92 24.79 1.14 10.80
C SER A 92 24.66 1.59 9.34
N GLN A 93 23.57 1.19 8.67
CA GLN A 93 23.25 1.61 7.31
C GLN A 93 22.34 2.85 7.33
N TRP A 94 22.86 3.94 7.91
CA TRP A 94 22.09 5.18 8.12
C TRP A 94 21.63 5.84 6.83
N LEU A 95 22.48 5.85 5.80
CA LEU A 95 22.11 6.44 4.51
C LEU A 95 20.96 5.67 3.86
N SER A 96 21.00 4.35 3.90
CA SER A 96 19.93 3.48 3.41
C SER A 96 18.66 3.68 4.22
N ALA A 97 18.75 3.83 5.54
CA ALA A 97 17.59 4.09 6.40
C ALA A 97 16.91 5.42 6.05
N VAL A 98 17.68 6.50 5.93
CA VAL A 98 17.17 7.82 5.56
C VAL A 98 16.56 7.80 4.16
N ALA A 99 17.25 7.17 3.20
CA ALA A 99 16.75 7.03 1.84
C ALA A 99 15.44 6.23 1.80
N TYR A 100 15.36 5.13 2.55
CA TYR A 100 14.17 4.29 2.62
C TYR A 100 12.97 5.04 3.20
N VAL A 101 13.13 5.73 4.31
CA VAL A 101 12.06 6.53 4.94
C VAL A 101 11.61 7.65 4.00
N SER A 102 12.56 8.43 3.47
CA SER A 102 12.26 9.56 2.58
C SER A 102 11.56 9.09 1.30
N LEU A 103 12.08 8.08 0.65
CA LEU A 103 11.53 7.53 -0.59
C LEU A 103 10.14 6.92 -0.35
N SER A 104 9.95 6.21 0.77
CA SER A 104 8.66 5.63 1.13
C SER A 104 7.58 6.71 1.31
N ILE A 105 7.89 7.78 2.03
CA ILE A 105 6.94 8.87 2.27
C ILE A 105 6.64 9.62 0.97
N LEU A 106 7.67 10.05 0.26
CA LEU A 106 7.51 10.86 -0.95
C LEU A 106 6.84 10.07 -2.08
N ALA A 107 7.32 8.86 -2.36
CA ALA A 107 6.75 8.02 -3.40
C ALA A 107 5.34 7.53 -3.04
N GLY A 108 5.09 7.23 -1.77
CA GLY A 108 3.76 6.85 -1.29
C GLY A 108 2.74 7.98 -1.46
N LEU A 109 3.06 9.18 -1.02
CA LEU A 109 2.20 10.36 -1.20
C LEU A 109 1.99 10.67 -2.67
N ALA A 110 3.05 10.68 -3.47
CA ALA A 110 2.95 10.91 -4.92
C ALA A 110 2.05 9.87 -5.60
N ALA A 111 2.15 8.61 -5.19
CA ALA A 111 1.32 7.53 -5.70
C ALA A 111 -0.16 7.72 -5.38
N VAL A 112 -0.51 8.16 -4.16
CA VAL A 112 -1.90 8.48 -3.78
C VAL A 112 -2.44 9.61 -4.66
N PHE A 113 -1.70 10.71 -4.78
CA PHE A 113 -2.11 11.84 -5.62
C PHE A 113 -2.28 11.44 -7.08
N LEU A 114 -1.34 10.67 -7.62
CA LEU A 114 -1.40 10.18 -9.00
C LEU A 114 -2.62 9.29 -9.21
N GLY A 115 -2.84 8.31 -8.33
CA GLY A 115 -4.00 7.42 -8.41
C GLY A 115 -5.32 8.19 -8.36
N TYR A 116 -5.42 9.15 -7.45
CA TYR A 116 -6.60 10.00 -7.33
C TYR A 116 -6.82 10.84 -8.60
N ALA A 117 -5.76 11.46 -9.13
CA ALA A 117 -5.82 12.25 -10.35
C ALA A 117 -6.26 11.41 -11.56
N ILE A 118 -5.69 10.21 -11.73
CA ILE A 118 -6.06 9.28 -12.79
C ILE A 118 -7.55 8.94 -12.71
N SER A 119 -8.04 8.57 -11.53
CA SER A 119 -9.45 8.20 -11.35
C SER A 119 -10.41 9.37 -11.60
N ARG A 120 -9.99 10.58 -11.32
CA ARG A 120 -10.77 11.80 -11.61
C ARG A 120 -10.77 12.13 -13.10
N GLY A 121 -9.70 11.86 -13.82
CA GLY A 121 -9.59 12.08 -15.26
C GLY A 121 -10.41 11.10 -16.10
N VAL A 122 -10.47 9.84 -15.69
CA VAL A 122 -11.16 8.76 -16.43
C VAL A 122 -12.68 8.90 -16.47
N GLY A 123 -13.26 9.81 -15.74
CA GLY A 123 -14.72 9.99 -15.71
C GLY A 123 -15.16 11.44 -15.93
N ALA A 124 -14.28 12.24 -16.45
CA ALA A 124 -14.61 13.63 -16.79
C ALA A 124 -15.35 13.70 -18.12
#